data_d6d0bc41ccd26651d614c2b7b7dd920c
#
_entry.id   d6d0bc41ccd26651d614c2b7b7dd920c
#
_cell.length_a   1.000
_cell.length_b   1.000
_cell.length_c   1.000
_cell.angle_alpha   90.00
_cell.angle_beta   90.00
_cell.angle_gamma   90.00
#
_symmetry.space_group_name_H-M   'P 1'
#
loop_
_entity.id
_entity.type
_entity.pdbx_description
1 polymer ?
#
loop_
_entity_poly.entity_id
_entity_poly.type
_entity_poly.pdbx_seq_one_letter_code
_entity_poly.pdbx_strand_id
1 'polypeptide(L)'
;MSLKRQLLLVSLLLLALPWAGMKFVGEMQNVLRRSQEQAALATSQAIANAMANQVARLNIATDYNYRDIIYAPPSQDFKVVDGYVDDWPETINQRYTSASNPRFSLSYQAAASDKNIYLLITVNDPAIVYHNPQISTYGSGDHLRITTKAGTDISQHIVAASAPGAISGFTINKDRNNHTRINNSPINAYWLDTKQGYRIELSIPKELVSRGLGFAIVNQSGAASTSLN
;
A
#
# COMPACT_ATOMS: atom_id res chain seq x y z
N MET A 1 -46.94 -65.57 -18.41
CA MET A 1 -46.26 -64.89 -17.33
C MET A 1 -47.24 -64.59 -16.21
N SER A 2 -46.92 -64.92 -14.96
CA SER A 2 -47.80 -64.64 -13.82
C SER A 2 -47.93 -63.15 -13.58
N LEU A 3 -49.14 -62.63 -13.35
CA LEU A 3 -49.46 -61.22 -13.09
C LEU A 3 -48.55 -60.61 -11.99
N LYS A 4 -48.23 -61.45 -10.98
CA LYS A 4 -47.30 -61.07 -9.91
C LYS A 4 -45.87 -60.69 -10.40
N ARG A 5 -45.36 -61.41 -11.41
CA ARG A 5 -44.00 -61.10 -11.99
C ARG A 5 -44.05 -59.85 -12.83
N GLN A 6 -45.12 -59.53 -13.52
CA GLN A 6 -45.24 -58.28 -14.25
C GLN A 6 -45.32 -57.09 -13.33
N LEU A 7 -46.06 -57.19 -12.23
CA LEU A 7 -46.18 -56.11 -11.23
C LEU A 7 -44.83 -55.84 -10.52
N LEU A 8 -44.02 -56.89 -10.23
CA LEU A 8 -42.74 -56.80 -9.63
C LEU A 8 -41.71 -56.11 -10.56
N LEU A 9 -41.74 -56.42 -11.85
CA LEU A 9 -40.90 -55.79 -12.86
C LEU A 9 -41.19 -54.30 -13.02
N VAL A 10 -42.49 -53.93 -13.06
CA VAL A 10 -42.91 -52.52 -13.16
C VAL A 10 -42.49 -51.72 -11.90
N SER A 11 -42.65 -52.28 -10.69
CA SER A 11 -42.24 -51.66 -9.45
C SER A 11 -40.72 -51.48 -9.34
N LEU A 12 -39.94 -52.46 -9.84
CA LEU A 12 -38.49 -52.36 -9.91
C LEU A 12 -38.01 -51.25 -10.87
N LEU A 13 -38.68 -51.13 -12.00
CA LEU A 13 -38.41 -50.13 -13.02
C LEU A 13 -38.73 -48.71 -12.51
N LEU A 14 -39.83 -48.55 -11.75
CA LEU A 14 -40.20 -47.29 -11.09
C LEU A 14 -39.19 -46.87 -9.99
N LEU A 15 -38.54 -47.82 -9.30
CA LEU A 15 -37.50 -47.54 -8.31
C LEU A 15 -36.14 -47.20 -8.95
N ALA A 16 -35.83 -47.74 -10.13
CA ALA A 16 -34.59 -47.47 -10.84
C ALA A 16 -34.51 -46.03 -11.40
N LEU A 17 -35.64 -45.43 -11.77
CA LEU A 17 -35.72 -44.07 -12.30
C LEU A 17 -35.19 -42.98 -11.33
N PRO A 18 -35.67 -42.90 -10.08
CA PRO A 18 -35.15 -41.90 -9.15
C PRO A 18 -33.66 -42.13 -8.79
N TRP A 19 -33.22 -43.40 -8.72
CA TRP A 19 -31.83 -43.72 -8.46
C TRP A 19 -30.90 -43.27 -9.60
N ALA A 20 -31.28 -43.49 -10.86
CA ALA A 20 -30.57 -43.02 -12.03
C ALA A 20 -30.53 -41.46 -12.08
N GLY A 21 -31.64 -40.81 -11.72
CA GLY A 21 -31.72 -39.36 -11.63
C GLY A 21 -30.78 -38.77 -10.59
N MET A 22 -30.69 -39.35 -9.40
CA MET A 22 -29.78 -38.93 -8.36
C MET A 22 -28.31 -39.06 -8.77
N LYS A 23 -27.94 -40.16 -9.43
CA LYS A 23 -26.60 -40.36 -9.98
C LYS A 23 -26.27 -39.32 -11.05
N PHE A 24 -27.18 -39.06 -11.97
CA PHE A 24 -26.99 -38.06 -13.02
C PHE A 24 -26.81 -36.66 -12.45
N VAL A 25 -27.61 -36.24 -11.46
CA VAL A 25 -27.44 -34.93 -10.78
C VAL A 25 -26.10 -34.86 -10.07
N GLY A 26 -25.65 -35.90 -9.39
CA GLY A 26 -24.36 -35.94 -8.73
C GLY A 26 -23.17 -35.80 -9.70
N GLU A 27 -23.22 -36.48 -10.84
CA GLU A 27 -22.19 -36.37 -11.88
C GLU A 27 -22.20 -34.97 -12.51
N MET A 28 -23.36 -34.41 -12.76
CA MET A 28 -23.48 -33.06 -13.32
C MET A 28 -22.92 -31.98 -12.36
N GLN A 29 -23.19 -32.11 -11.06
CA GLN A 29 -22.60 -31.24 -10.04
C GLN A 29 -21.06 -31.34 -9.99
N ASN A 30 -20.50 -32.54 -10.10
CA ASN A 30 -19.08 -32.76 -10.13
C ASN A 30 -18.42 -32.18 -11.38
N VAL A 31 -19.05 -32.31 -12.54
CA VAL A 31 -18.56 -31.71 -13.79
C VAL A 31 -18.60 -30.19 -13.72
N LEU A 32 -19.69 -29.61 -13.19
CA LEU A 32 -19.83 -28.16 -13.03
C LEU A 32 -18.78 -27.60 -12.08
N ARG A 33 -18.54 -28.28 -10.97
CA ARG A 33 -17.51 -27.87 -9.98
C ARG A 33 -16.10 -27.90 -10.57
N ARG A 34 -15.75 -28.97 -11.30
CA ARG A 34 -14.46 -29.06 -12.00
C ARG A 34 -14.30 -27.98 -13.08
N SER A 35 -15.37 -27.68 -13.80
CA SER A 35 -15.36 -26.60 -14.80
C SER A 35 -15.13 -25.24 -14.16
N GLN A 36 -15.74 -24.95 -13.01
CA GLN A 36 -15.53 -23.71 -12.26
C GLN A 36 -14.11 -23.61 -11.71
N GLU A 37 -13.56 -24.68 -11.16
CA GLU A 37 -12.17 -24.73 -10.68
C GLU A 37 -11.17 -24.50 -11.83
N GLN A 38 -11.39 -25.13 -12.99
CA GLN A 38 -10.55 -24.91 -14.17
C GLN A 38 -10.64 -23.48 -14.72
N ALA A 39 -11.83 -22.90 -14.74
CA ALA A 39 -12.04 -21.52 -15.16
C ALA A 39 -11.34 -20.53 -14.20
N ALA A 40 -11.42 -20.76 -12.89
CA ALA A 40 -10.74 -19.94 -11.88
C ALA A 40 -9.21 -20.03 -12.01
N LEU A 41 -8.67 -21.23 -12.23
CA LEU A 41 -7.24 -21.43 -12.46
C LEU A 41 -6.77 -20.76 -13.77
N ALA A 42 -7.50 -20.90 -14.84
CA ALA A 42 -7.18 -20.26 -16.12
C ALA A 42 -7.19 -18.73 -16.01
N THR A 43 -8.18 -18.17 -15.29
CA THR A 43 -8.29 -16.73 -15.05
C THR A 43 -7.12 -16.24 -14.20
N SER A 44 -6.77 -16.94 -13.12
CA SER A 44 -5.63 -16.55 -12.26
C SER A 44 -4.29 -16.65 -13.01
N GLN A 45 -4.10 -17.65 -13.85
CA GLN A 45 -2.91 -17.76 -14.72
C GLN A 45 -2.85 -16.63 -15.76
N ALA A 46 -3.98 -16.27 -16.36
CA ALA A 46 -4.05 -15.16 -17.32
C ALA A 46 -3.68 -13.83 -16.65
N ILE A 47 -4.20 -13.57 -15.44
CA ILE A 47 -3.85 -12.39 -14.64
C ILE A 47 -2.37 -12.40 -14.27
N ALA A 48 -1.84 -13.52 -13.80
CA ALA A 48 -0.43 -13.65 -13.44
C ALA A 48 0.50 -13.39 -14.65
N ASN A 49 0.15 -13.94 -15.82
CA ASN A 49 0.90 -13.70 -17.05
C ASN A 49 0.80 -12.24 -17.54
N ALA A 50 -0.37 -11.61 -17.41
CA ALA A 50 -0.54 -10.20 -17.74
C ALA A 50 0.29 -9.31 -16.82
N MET A 51 0.32 -9.60 -15.52
CA MET A 51 1.15 -8.91 -14.54
C MET A 51 2.66 -9.12 -14.82
N ALA A 52 3.09 -10.34 -15.08
CA ALA A 52 4.47 -10.65 -15.42
C ALA A 52 4.94 -9.89 -16.67
N ASN A 53 4.09 -9.81 -17.70
CA ASN A 53 4.38 -9.04 -18.91
C ASN A 53 4.43 -7.53 -18.68
N GLN A 54 3.62 -6.99 -17.76
CA GLN A 54 3.69 -5.58 -17.36
C GLN A 54 4.97 -5.28 -16.59
N VAL A 55 5.35 -6.14 -15.65
CA VAL A 55 6.61 -6.02 -14.89
C VAL A 55 7.82 -6.07 -15.83
N ALA A 56 7.81 -6.95 -16.82
CA ALA A 56 8.87 -7.02 -17.86
C ALA A 56 8.93 -5.75 -18.73
N ARG A 57 7.80 -5.10 -19.00
CA ARG A 57 7.74 -3.84 -19.77
C ARG A 57 8.16 -2.61 -18.95
N LEU A 58 8.02 -2.66 -17.63
CA LEU A 58 8.40 -1.56 -16.74
C LEU A 58 9.92 -1.41 -16.60
N ASN A 59 10.72 -2.30 -17.20
CA ASN A 59 12.19 -2.27 -17.18
C ASN A 59 12.71 -2.00 -15.75
N ILE A 60 12.06 -2.65 -14.76
CA ILE A 60 12.47 -2.56 -13.36
C ILE A 60 13.84 -3.22 -13.34
N ALA A 61 14.88 -2.40 -13.26
CA ALA A 61 16.24 -2.85 -13.13
C ALA A 61 16.28 -3.91 -12.03
N THR A 62 16.84 -5.05 -12.33
CA THR A 62 16.94 -6.28 -11.50
C THR A 62 17.70 -6.08 -10.17
N ASP A 63 18.09 -4.85 -9.87
CA ASP A 63 18.87 -4.45 -8.68
C ASP A 63 17.99 -4.01 -7.48
N TYR A 64 16.66 -4.00 -7.61
CA TYR A 64 15.79 -3.63 -6.48
C TYR A 64 15.39 -4.88 -5.71
N ASN A 65 15.73 -4.91 -4.43
CA ASN A 65 15.20 -5.87 -3.48
C ASN A 65 13.67 -5.64 -3.41
N TYR A 66 12.84 -6.62 -3.77
CA TYR A 66 11.37 -6.49 -3.81
C TYR A 66 10.73 -6.04 -2.48
N ARG A 67 11.50 -6.05 -1.39
CA ARG A 67 11.08 -5.54 -0.08
C ARG A 67 11.02 -4.01 -0.01
N ASP A 68 11.70 -3.33 -0.94
CA ASP A 68 11.88 -1.88 -0.92
C ASP A 68 11.03 -1.17 -1.99
N ILE A 69 10.03 -1.83 -2.57
CA ILE A 69 9.16 -1.26 -3.60
C ILE A 69 7.88 -0.74 -2.96
N ILE A 70 7.65 0.57 -3.12
CA ILE A 70 6.38 1.20 -2.79
C ILE A 70 5.44 1.03 -3.98
N TYR A 71 4.40 0.23 -3.80
CA TYR A 71 3.34 0.11 -4.80
C TYR A 71 2.29 1.19 -4.59
N ALA A 72 2.16 2.10 -5.57
CA ALA A 72 1.16 3.15 -5.59
C ALA A 72 0.14 2.86 -6.72
N PRO A 73 -1.01 2.26 -6.42
CA PRO A 73 -2.03 1.99 -7.43
C PRO A 73 -2.55 3.29 -8.04
N PRO A 74 -2.92 3.28 -9.34
CA PRO A 74 -3.53 4.43 -9.96
C PRO A 74 -4.88 4.73 -9.29
N SER A 75 -5.10 5.98 -8.91
CA SER A 75 -6.36 6.49 -8.38
C SER A 75 -6.95 7.47 -9.37
N GLN A 76 -8.21 7.26 -9.75
CA GLN A 76 -8.97 8.21 -10.57
C GLN A 76 -9.55 9.34 -9.70
N ASP A 77 -9.68 9.10 -8.40
CA ASP A 77 -10.22 10.06 -7.46
C ASP A 77 -9.16 11.06 -7.02
N PHE A 78 -9.56 12.31 -6.94
CA PHE A 78 -8.74 13.37 -6.37
C PHE A 78 -8.60 13.13 -4.86
N LYS A 79 -7.37 13.06 -4.36
CA LYS A 79 -7.08 12.96 -2.93
C LYS A 79 -6.97 14.36 -2.33
N VAL A 80 -7.72 14.60 -1.27
CA VAL A 80 -7.61 15.83 -0.49
C VAL A 80 -6.59 15.60 0.62
N VAL A 81 -5.53 16.41 0.65
CA VAL A 81 -4.49 16.29 1.68
C VAL A 81 -4.95 17.01 2.94
N ASP A 82 -5.70 16.32 3.79
CA ASP A 82 -6.32 16.86 5.01
C ASP A 82 -6.12 15.98 6.25
N GLY A 83 -5.41 14.84 6.09
CA GLY A 83 -5.08 13.90 7.17
C GLY A 83 -6.19 12.90 7.49
N TYR A 84 -7.34 12.95 6.83
CA TYR A 84 -8.42 11.98 7.01
C TYR A 84 -8.25 10.76 6.09
N VAL A 85 -9.02 9.71 6.35
CA VAL A 85 -8.92 8.42 5.62
C VAL A 85 -10.13 8.15 4.74
N ASP A 86 -11.09 9.05 4.69
CA ASP A 86 -12.37 8.87 4.02
C ASP A 86 -12.27 8.75 2.50
N ASP A 87 -11.23 9.33 1.90
CA ASP A 87 -10.92 9.20 0.49
C ASP A 87 -9.89 8.09 0.18
N TRP A 88 -9.45 7.34 1.20
CA TRP A 88 -8.52 6.21 1.05
C TRP A 88 -9.27 4.88 1.10
N PRO A 89 -8.94 3.93 0.21
CA PRO A 89 -9.56 2.60 0.25
C PRO A 89 -9.16 1.85 1.53
N GLU A 90 -10.06 1.01 2.04
CA GLU A 90 -9.74 0.05 3.10
C GLU A 90 -8.82 -1.05 2.55
N THR A 91 -7.55 -0.73 2.35
CA THR A 91 -6.54 -1.67 1.85
C THR A 91 -5.61 -2.13 2.97
N ILE A 92 -4.95 -3.25 2.74
CA ILE A 92 -3.94 -3.77 3.67
C ILE A 92 -2.76 -2.82 3.67
N ASN A 93 -2.57 -2.11 4.78
CA ASN A 93 -1.42 -1.25 5.00
C ASN A 93 -0.17 -2.11 5.23
N GLN A 94 0.92 -1.79 4.56
CA GLN A 94 2.21 -2.36 4.93
C GLN A 94 2.63 -1.78 6.28
N ARG A 95 2.99 -2.64 7.23
CA ARG A 95 3.37 -2.25 8.58
C ARG A 95 4.83 -2.56 8.85
N TYR A 96 5.52 -1.57 9.39
CA TYR A 96 6.90 -1.68 9.82
C TYR A 96 6.99 -1.37 11.31
N THR A 97 7.79 -2.16 12.03
CA THR A 97 8.00 -1.98 13.48
C THR A 97 9.49 -1.84 13.73
N SER A 98 9.86 -0.90 14.58
CA SER A 98 11.25 -0.71 14.97
C SER A 98 11.75 -1.92 15.78
N ALA A 99 12.91 -2.43 15.42
CA ALA A 99 13.56 -3.51 16.17
C ALA A 99 14.02 -3.05 17.56
N SER A 100 14.38 -1.76 17.70
CA SER A 100 14.85 -1.17 18.96
C SER A 100 13.72 -0.67 19.86
N ASN A 101 12.56 -0.36 19.28
CA ASN A 101 11.38 0.13 20.02
C ASN A 101 10.09 -0.48 19.43
N PRO A 102 9.60 -1.60 19.99
CA PRO A 102 8.40 -2.26 19.47
C PRO A 102 7.10 -1.43 19.55
N ARG A 103 7.09 -0.37 20.38
CA ARG A 103 5.95 0.56 20.48
C ARG A 103 5.94 1.58 19.35
N PHE A 104 7.08 1.79 18.68
CA PHE A 104 7.20 2.64 17.53
C PHE A 104 7.02 1.83 16.26
N SER A 105 5.95 2.10 15.53
CA SER A 105 5.64 1.43 14.28
C SER A 105 4.97 2.39 13.31
N LEU A 106 5.12 2.13 12.03
CA LEU A 106 4.43 2.86 10.98
C LEU A 106 3.66 1.90 10.07
N SER A 107 2.59 2.40 9.52
CA SER A 107 1.92 1.79 8.37
C SER A 107 1.68 2.85 7.31
N TYR A 108 1.68 2.46 6.03
CA TYR A 108 1.43 3.41 4.97
C TYR A 108 0.52 2.85 3.88
N GLN A 109 -0.14 3.75 3.20
CA GLN A 109 -0.84 3.56 1.93
C GLN A 109 -0.23 4.50 0.90
N ALA A 110 -0.26 4.08 -0.36
CA ALA A 110 0.18 4.91 -1.47
C ALA A 110 -0.86 4.89 -2.59
N ALA A 111 -1.00 5.98 -3.30
CA ALA A 111 -1.83 6.10 -4.49
C ALA A 111 -1.15 7.02 -5.50
N ALA A 112 -1.45 6.85 -6.79
CA ALA A 112 -0.89 7.68 -7.85
C ALA A 112 -2.00 8.26 -8.71
N SER A 113 -2.03 9.59 -8.87
CA SER A 113 -2.81 10.27 -9.89
C SER A 113 -1.93 10.57 -11.12
N ASP A 114 -2.44 11.27 -12.11
CA ASP A 114 -1.65 11.66 -13.28
C ASP A 114 -0.45 12.53 -12.93
N LYS A 115 -0.60 13.44 -11.97
CA LYS A 115 0.40 14.47 -11.62
C LYS A 115 1.14 14.18 -10.31
N ASN A 116 0.51 13.50 -9.36
CA ASN A 116 1.03 13.35 -8.00
C ASN A 116 1.08 11.89 -7.56
N ILE A 117 1.98 11.61 -6.63
CA ILE A 117 1.95 10.44 -5.76
C ILE A 117 1.47 10.91 -4.40
N TYR A 118 0.51 10.19 -3.84
CA TYR A 118 -0.04 10.43 -2.51
C TYR A 118 0.44 9.35 -1.57
N LEU A 119 0.78 9.73 -0.35
CA LEU A 119 1.11 8.82 0.74
C LEU A 119 0.28 9.18 1.97
N LEU A 120 -0.29 8.19 2.59
CA LEU A 120 -0.92 8.27 3.91
C LEU A 120 -0.11 7.41 4.86
N ILE A 121 0.58 8.03 5.80
CA ILE A 121 1.47 7.36 6.75
C ILE A 121 0.86 7.50 8.14
N THR A 122 0.58 6.37 8.79
CA THR A 122 0.11 6.35 10.18
C THR A 122 1.24 5.85 11.06
N VAL A 123 1.61 6.63 12.06
CA VAL A 123 2.69 6.35 13.00
C VAL A 123 2.10 6.10 14.38
N ASN A 124 2.44 4.95 14.98
CA ASN A 124 2.20 4.71 16.38
C ASN A 124 3.42 5.23 17.16
N ASP A 125 3.19 6.26 17.93
CA ASP A 125 4.19 6.89 18.78
C ASP A 125 3.51 7.42 20.05
N PRO A 126 3.85 6.91 21.23
CA PRO A 126 3.22 7.35 22.48
C PRO A 126 3.65 8.75 22.92
N ALA A 127 4.68 9.32 22.32
CA ALA A 127 5.26 10.60 22.74
C ALA A 127 5.64 11.47 21.54
N ILE A 128 4.67 12.20 21.01
CA ILE A 128 4.88 13.11 19.87
C ILE A 128 5.74 14.29 20.29
N VAL A 129 6.83 14.54 19.57
CA VAL A 129 7.70 15.70 19.76
C VAL A 129 7.57 16.63 18.55
N TYR A 130 6.92 17.76 18.75
CA TYR A 130 6.77 18.75 17.69
C TYR A 130 8.08 19.50 17.39
N HIS A 131 8.23 19.87 16.13
CA HIS A 131 9.33 20.72 15.69
C HIS A 131 9.24 22.10 16.34
N ASN A 132 10.36 22.56 16.93
CA ASN A 132 10.47 23.92 17.44
C ASN A 132 11.03 24.85 16.35
N PRO A 133 10.22 25.77 15.80
CA PRO A 133 10.67 26.66 14.73
C PRO A 133 11.73 27.68 15.16
N GLN A 134 11.93 27.88 16.48
CA GLN A 134 12.97 28.75 17.00
C GLN A 134 14.38 28.11 17.01
N ILE A 135 14.43 26.79 16.84
CA ILE A 135 15.67 26.04 16.74
C ILE A 135 16.01 25.89 15.26
N SER A 136 17.17 26.37 14.83
CA SER A 136 17.60 26.32 13.42
C SER A 136 17.88 24.90 12.89
N THR A 137 17.73 23.88 13.73
CA THR A 137 17.96 22.49 13.36
C THR A 137 16.70 21.92 12.73
N TYR A 138 16.75 21.58 11.45
CA TYR A 138 15.65 20.92 10.74
C TYR A 138 15.41 19.56 11.36
N GLY A 139 14.19 19.29 11.79
CA GLY A 139 13.85 18.05 12.46
C GLY A 139 14.27 18.00 13.93
N SER A 140 14.09 19.11 14.65
CA SER A 140 14.21 19.14 16.12
C SER A 140 13.09 18.35 16.82
N GLY A 141 12.06 17.93 16.09
CA GLY A 141 10.98 17.06 16.53
C GLY A 141 10.83 15.85 15.62
N ASP A 142 9.76 15.09 15.86
CA ASP A 142 9.38 13.98 14.98
C ASP A 142 9.13 14.51 13.59
N HIS A 143 9.66 13.80 12.60
CA HIS A 143 9.57 14.26 11.22
C HIS A 143 9.61 13.11 10.22
N LEU A 144 9.02 13.35 9.07
CA LEU A 144 9.16 12.53 7.90
C LEU A 144 10.31 13.06 7.04
N ARG A 145 11.25 12.18 6.73
CA ARG A 145 12.30 12.43 5.75
C ARG A 145 11.95 11.74 4.45
N ILE A 146 11.94 12.47 3.35
CA ILE A 146 11.65 11.96 2.01
C ILE A 146 12.90 12.16 1.17
N THR A 147 13.30 11.12 0.46
CA THR A 147 14.37 11.19 -0.54
C THR A 147 13.74 10.96 -1.91
N THR A 148 13.90 11.91 -2.81
CA THR A 148 13.41 11.83 -4.17
C THR A 148 14.57 11.76 -5.15
N LYS A 149 14.37 11.03 -6.25
CA LYS A 149 15.34 10.93 -7.35
C LYS A 149 14.64 11.25 -8.66
N ALA A 150 15.09 12.34 -9.29
CA ALA A 150 14.64 12.77 -10.62
C ALA A 150 15.85 12.81 -11.57
N GLY A 151 15.90 11.90 -12.54
CA GLY A 151 17.10 11.75 -13.36
C GLY A 151 18.33 11.35 -12.55
N THR A 152 19.33 12.24 -12.49
CA THR A 152 20.55 12.11 -11.68
C THR A 152 20.45 12.86 -10.35
N ASP A 153 19.46 13.73 -10.19
CA ASP A 153 19.35 14.63 -9.04
C ASP A 153 18.65 13.92 -7.88
N ILE A 154 19.31 13.96 -6.72
CA ILE A 154 18.77 13.44 -5.47
C ILE A 154 18.49 14.62 -4.57
N SER A 155 17.25 14.73 -4.11
CA SER A 155 16.81 15.75 -3.16
C SER A 155 16.28 15.12 -1.90
N GLN A 156 16.54 15.77 -0.76
CA GLN A 156 15.95 15.39 0.52
C GLN A 156 14.95 16.44 0.97
N HIS A 157 13.81 15.97 1.43
CA HIS A 157 12.73 16.80 1.95
C HIS A 157 12.44 16.39 3.38
N ILE A 158 12.19 17.36 4.23
CA ILE A 158 11.76 17.15 5.62
C ILE A 158 10.38 17.74 5.79
N VAL A 159 9.47 16.93 6.32
CA VAL A 159 8.12 17.33 6.71
C VAL A 159 8.03 17.18 8.23
N ALA A 160 8.04 18.32 8.93
CA ALA A 160 8.01 18.40 10.38
C ALA A 160 6.91 19.36 10.83
N ALA A 161 6.08 18.93 11.77
CA ALA A 161 4.97 19.72 12.30
C ALA A 161 5.39 20.50 13.55
N SER A 162 5.03 21.77 13.63
CA SER A 162 5.07 22.55 14.87
C SER A 162 3.72 22.46 15.64
N ALA A 163 2.66 22.04 14.96
CA ALA A 163 1.32 21.78 15.47
C ALA A 163 0.56 20.95 14.43
N PRO A 164 -0.56 20.28 14.80
CA PRO A 164 -1.43 19.64 13.82
C PRO A 164 -1.95 20.63 12.77
N GLY A 165 -2.07 20.18 11.53
CA GLY A 165 -2.57 20.97 10.41
C GLY A 165 -1.75 20.83 9.13
N ALA A 166 -1.99 21.75 8.18
CA ALA A 166 -1.25 21.80 6.94
C ALA A 166 0.22 22.18 7.18
N ILE A 167 1.12 21.49 6.50
CA ILE A 167 2.57 21.65 6.65
C ILE A 167 3.19 21.93 5.29
N SER A 168 4.09 22.89 5.25
CA SER A 168 5.04 23.05 4.15
C SER A 168 6.35 22.38 4.54
N GLY A 169 6.79 21.41 3.75
CA GLY A 169 8.07 20.76 3.96
C GLY A 169 9.25 21.66 3.57
N PHE A 170 10.45 21.23 3.93
CA PHE A 170 11.70 21.86 3.55
C PHE A 170 12.50 20.94 2.62
N THR A 171 13.07 21.50 1.57
CA THR A 171 14.01 20.78 0.69
C THR A 171 15.43 21.11 1.12
N ILE A 172 16.24 20.08 1.34
CA ILE A 172 17.65 20.21 1.68
C ILE A 172 18.49 19.82 0.48
N ASN A 173 19.15 20.77 -0.11
CA ASN A 173 20.07 20.55 -1.23
C ASN A 173 21.49 20.92 -0.80
N LYS A 174 22.46 20.12 -1.23
CA LYS A 174 23.88 20.45 -1.11
C LYS A 174 24.37 21.00 -2.44
N ASP A 175 24.98 22.17 -2.42
CA ASP A 175 25.65 22.71 -3.61
C ASP A 175 27.00 22.03 -3.87
N ARG A 176 27.66 22.38 -5.01
CA ARG A 176 28.95 21.79 -5.39
C ARG A 176 30.05 22.03 -4.36
N ASN A 177 29.91 23.06 -3.51
CA ASN A 177 30.84 23.42 -2.42
C ASN A 177 30.41 22.82 -1.08
N ASN A 178 29.45 21.86 -1.10
CA ASN A 178 28.89 21.20 0.08
C ASN A 178 28.14 22.13 1.06
N HIS A 179 27.72 23.32 0.59
CA HIS A 179 26.87 24.20 1.37
C HIS A 179 25.41 23.68 1.33
N THR A 180 24.78 23.61 2.49
CA THR A 180 23.39 23.22 2.62
C THR A 180 22.49 24.40 2.28
N ARG A 181 21.69 24.26 1.25
CA ARG A 181 20.61 25.21 0.92
C ARG A 181 19.28 24.63 1.32
N ILE A 182 18.43 25.49 1.84
CA ILE A 182 17.11 25.11 2.30
C ILE A 182 16.10 25.98 1.60
N ASN A 183 15.15 25.33 0.97
CA ASN A 183 14.07 25.95 0.23
C ASN A 183 12.74 25.34 0.68
N ASN A 184 11.64 26.02 0.39
CA ASN A 184 10.32 25.40 0.53
C ASN A 184 10.23 24.17 -0.37
N SER A 185 9.73 23.09 0.19
CA SER A 185 9.46 21.86 -0.57
C SER A 185 8.20 22.02 -1.41
N PRO A 186 8.16 21.50 -2.64
CA PRO A 186 6.92 21.40 -3.42
C PRO A 186 5.98 20.29 -2.93
N ILE A 187 6.34 19.61 -1.84
CA ILE A 187 5.53 18.57 -1.19
C ILE A 187 4.54 19.26 -0.25
N ASN A 188 3.24 19.03 -0.51
CA ASN A 188 2.18 19.44 0.39
C ASN A 188 1.89 18.32 1.37
N ALA A 189 1.77 18.62 2.63
CA ALA A 189 1.50 17.64 3.67
C ALA A 189 0.49 18.16 4.69
N TYR A 190 -0.14 17.24 5.40
CA TYR A 190 -1.02 17.51 6.52
C TYR A 190 -0.67 16.56 7.66
N TRP A 191 -0.56 17.10 8.87
CA TRP A 191 -0.28 16.35 10.10
C TRP A 191 -1.52 16.33 10.96
N LEU A 192 -1.95 15.14 11.36
CA LEU A 192 -3.09 14.92 12.22
C LEU A 192 -2.70 14.03 13.40
N ASP A 193 -2.94 14.51 14.61
CA ASP A 193 -2.76 13.68 15.81
C ASP A 193 -3.84 12.61 15.90
N THR A 194 -3.45 11.46 16.38
CA THR A 194 -4.34 10.32 16.63
C THR A 194 -4.22 9.85 18.07
N LYS A 195 -5.12 8.97 18.51
CA LYS A 195 -5.05 8.40 19.86
C LYS A 195 -3.78 7.61 20.16
N GLN A 196 -3.07 7.14 19.13
CA GLN A 196 -1.90 6.26 19.24
C GLN A 196 -0.61 6.87 18.70
N GLY A 197 -0.65 8.13 18.31
CA GLY A 197 0.45 8.81 17.67
C GLY A 197 -0.03 9.86 16.68
N TYR A 198 0.39 9.78 15.42
CA TYR A 198 0.03 10.77 14.42
C TYR A 198 -0.12 10.16 13.03
N ARG A 199 -0.71 10.94 12.15
CA ARG A 199 -0.85 10.61 10.73
C ARG A 199 -0.29 11.75 9.89
N ILE A 200 0.39 11.40 8.83
CA ILE A 200 0.88 12.35 7.83
C ILE A 200 0.30 11.94 6.49
N GLU A 201 -0.45 12.83 5.89
CA GLU A 201 -0.88 12.70 4.51
C GLU A 201 -0.10 13.70 3.65
N LEU A 202 0.31 13.26 2.47
CA LEU A 202 1.13 14.12 1.59
C LEU A 202 0.89 13.84 0.12
N SER A 203 1.11 14.88 -0.69
CA SER A 203 1.17 14.80 -2.14
C SER A 203 2.55 15.21 -2.64
N ILE A 204 3.14 14.37 -3.50
CA ILE A 204 4.47 14.54 -4.07
C ILE A 204 4.31 14.67 -5.59
N PRO A 205 4.76 15.75 -6.23
CA PRO A 205 4.77 15.84 -7.68
C PRO A 205 5.57 14.70 -8.33
N LYS A 206 5.00 14.03 -9.32
CA LYS A 206 5.65 12.89 -10.02
C LYS A 206 6.98 13.26 -10.66
N GLU A 207 7.17 14.52 -11.01
CA GLU A 207 8.40 15.04 -11.58
C GLU A 207 9.60 14.81 -10.66
N LEU A 208 9.38 14.87 -9.33
CA LEU A 208 10.43 14.69 -8.32
C LEU A 208 10.84 13.22 -8.13
N VAL A 209 10.00 12.29 -8.52
CA VAL A 209 10.15 10.86 -8.20
C VAL A 209 10.25 9.98 -9.44
N SER A 210 10.65 10.56 -10.57
CA SER A 210 10.70 9.85 -11.86
C SER A 210 11.62 8.62 -11.85
N ARG A 211 12.58 8.54 -10.93
CA ARG A 211 13.51 7.42 -10.77
C ARG A 211 13.55 6.78 -9.39
N GLY A 212 12.94 7.40 -8.39
CA GLY A 212 12.92 6.79 -7.07
C GLY A 212 12.31 7.67 -6.00
N LEU A 213 11.71 7.02 -5.02
CA LEU A 213 11.11 7.60 -3.83
C LEU A 213 11.47 6.71 -2.65
N GLY A 214 12.03 7.31 -1.61
CA GLY A 214 12.20 6.67 -0.32
C GLY A 214 11.71 7.58 0.79
N PHE A 215 11.25 7.00 1.89
CA PHE A 215 10.88 7.79 3.06
C PHE A 215 11.28 7.10 4.35
N ALA A 216 11.48 7.89 5.39
CA ALA A 216 11.77 7.41 6.73
C ALA A 216 11.09 8.30 7.77
N ILE A 217 10.52 7.69 8.80
CA ILE A 217 10.06 8.42 9.99
C ILE A 217 11.20 8.47 11.00
N VAL A 218 11.49 9.67 11.47
CA VAL A 218 12.48 9.93 12.52
C VAL A 218 11.73 10.34 13.78
N ASN A 219 11.87 9.55 14.84
CA ASN A 219 11.32 9.81 16.17
C ASN A 219 12.41 10.42 17.05
N GLN A 220 12.10 11.55 17.68
CA GLN A 220 12.99 12.29 18.58
C GLN A 220 12.65 12.09 20.06
N SER A 221 11.71 11.22 20.39
CA SER A 221 11.36 10.88 21.76
C SER A 221 12.47 10.04 22.40
N GLY A 222 13.33 10.67 23.21
CA GLY A 222 14.41 10.03 23.94
C GLY A 222 15.81 10.52 23.58
N ALA A 223 16.83 9.98 24.25
CA ALA A 223 18.22 10.36 24.07
C ALA A 223 18.85 9.93 22.71
N ALA A 224 18.12 9.13 21.92
CA ALA A 224 18.55 8.65 20.60
C ALA A 224 17.39 8.73 19.61
N SER A 225 17.64 9.29 18.44
CA SER A 225 16.66 9.26 17.34
C SER A 225 16.55 7.83 16.79
N THR A 226 15.30 7.37 16.61
CA THR A 226 15.00 6.08 15.96
C THR A 226 14.38 6.36 14.60
N SER A 227 14.86 5.68 13.55
CA SER A 227 14.29 5.81 12.21
C SER A 227 13.73 4.48 11.72
N LEU A 228 12.62 4.54 10.99
CA LEU A 228 12.03 3.46 10.22
C LEU A 228 12.06 3.86 8.73
N ASN A 229 12.65 2.99 7.92
CA ASN A 229 12.80 3.15 6.47
C ASN A 229 11.83 2.23 5.73
#